data_f80ff5e42c1e96a7df25e84024653d69
#
_entry.id   f80ff5e42c1e96a7df25e84024653d69
#
_cell.length_a   1.000
_cell.length_b   1.000
_cell.length_c   1.000
_cell.angle_alpha   90.00
_cell.angle_beta   90.00
_cell.angle_gamma   90.00
#
_symmetry.space_group_name_H-M   'P 1'
#
loop_
_entity.id
_entity.type
_entity.pdbx_description
1 polymer ?
#
loop_
_entity_poly.entity_id
_entity_poly.type
_entity_poly.pdbx_seq_one_letter_code
_entity_poly.pdbx_strand_id
1 'polypeptide(L)'
;MSAARTEAALWVAQRVTALLLAGFVLVHLATMIYAVRGGLSAQAMLARTHASAAWPAFYALFVLAAAIHGAIGLRTVAAEWLGWRGRGANATVAALGLALAALGLRAVWAVTV
;
A
#
# COMPACT_ATOMS: atom_id res chain seq x y z
N MET A 1 -3.50 -3.36 25.46
CA MET A 1 -2.29 -2.56 25.18
C MET A 1 -2.54 -1.12 25.61
N SER A 2 -1.59 -0.46 26.26
CA SER A 2 -1.73 0.93 26.68
C SER A 2 -1.81 1.88 25.47
N ALA A 3 -2.42 3.06 25.65
CA ALA A 3 -2.48 4.08 24.60
C ALA A 3 -1.08 4.47 24.11
N ALA A 4 -0.11 4.60 25.03
CA ALA A 4 1.27 4.94 24.68
C ALA A 4 1.93 3.86 23.80
N ARG A 5 1.70 2.60 24.10
CA ARG A 5 2.21 1.49 23.29
C ARG A 5 1.56 1.45 21.91
N THR A 6 0.26 1.72 21.84
CA THR A 6 -0.45 1.77 20.57
C THR A 6 0.08 2.90 19.69
N GLU A 7 0.27 4.09 20.25
CA GLU A 7 0.82 5.23 19.50
C GLU A 7 2.26 4.95 19.03
N ALA A 8 3.08 4.33 19.88
CA ALA A 8 4.44 3.94 19.51
C ALA A 8 4.43 2.89 18.39
N ALA A 9 3.56 1.90 18.46
CA ALA A 9 3.42 0.87 17.42
C ALA A 9 2.98 1.48 16.09
N LEU A 10 2.01 2.39 16.11
CA LEU A 10 1.56 3.10 14.91
C LEU A 10 2.65 3.98 14.32
N TRP A 11 3.43 4.65 15.16
CA TRP A 11 4.55 5.46 14.71
C TRP A 11 5.61 4.59 13.99
N VAL A 12 5.97 3.46 14.59
CA VAL A 12 6.92 2.52 13.98
C VAL A 12 6.36 1.96 12.67
N ALA A 13 5.11 1.52 12.67
CA ALA A 13 4.45 1.01 11.47
C ALA A 13 4.45 2.04 10.33
N GLN A 14 4.19 3.30 10.66
CA GLN A 14 4.20 4.38 9.67
C GLN A 14 5.59 4.60 9.07
N ARG A 15 6.63 4.55 9.90
CA ARG A 15 8.03 4.70 9.43
C ARG A 15 8.46 3.50 8.58
N VAL A 16 8.17 2.30 9.02
CA VAL A 16 8.51 1.08 8.28
C VAL A 16 7.79 1.04 6.93
N THR A 17 6.49 1.31 6.92
CA THR A 17 5.73 1.32 5.66
C THR A 17 6.20 2.44 4.73
N ALA A 18 6.59 3.60 5.26
CA ALA A 18 7.15 4.68 4.46
C ALA A 18 8.44 4.26 3.76
N LEU A 19 9.34 3.57 4.47
CA LEU A 19 10.60 3.06 3.89
C LEU A 19 10.35 1.99 2.84
N LEU A 20 9.44 1.05 3.12
CA LEU A 20 9.05 0.03 2.15
C LEU A 20 8.44 0.64 0.90
N LEU A 21 7.55 1.61 1.07
CA LEU A 21 6.90 2.30 -0.05
C LEU A 21 7.90 3.10 -0.87
N ALA A 22 8.88 3.75 -0.24
CA ALA A 22 9.92 4.47 -0.96
C ALA A 22 10.66 3.52 -1.92
N GLY A 23 11.06 2.34 -1.44
CA GLY A 23 11.69 1.31 -2.27
C GLY A 23 10.76 0.77 -3.35
N PHE A 24 9.53 0.42 -2.98
CA PHE A 24 8.54 -0.13 -3.90
C PHE A 24 8.15 0.85 -5.01
N VAL A 25 7.97 2.13 -4.66
CA VAL A 25 7.64 3.18 -5.64
C VAL A 25 8.79 3.37 -6.62
N LEU A 26 10.04 3.37 -6.16
CA LEU A 26 11.19 3.49 -7.05
C LEU A 26 11.28 2.33 -8.03
N VAL A 27 11.09 1.10 -7.57
CA VAL A 27 11.08 -0.09 -8.44
C VAL A 27 9.92 -0.03 -9.42
N HIS A 28 8.73 0.33 -8.94
CA HIS A 28 7.54 0.44 -9.79
C HIS A 28 7.74 1.51 -10.86
N LEU A 29 8.24 2.67 -10.50
CA LEU A 29 8.51 3.77 -11.43
C LEU A 29 9.57 3.37 -12.47
N ALA A 30 10.67 2.74 -12.05
CA ALA A 30 11.69 2.24 -12.96
C ALA A 30 11.11 1.22 -13.95
N THR A 31 10.25 0.33 -13.47
CA THR A 31 9.56 -0.67 -14.29
C THR A 31 8.64 0.00 -15.31
N MET A 32 7.90 1.02 -14.89
CA MET A 32 7.00 1.78 -15.79
C MET A 32 7.78 2.53 -16.87
N ILE A 33 8.88 3.18 -16.51
CA ILE A 33 9.73 3.90 -17.47
C ILE A 33 10.32 2.90 -18.48
N TYR A 34 10.80 1.76 -18.02
CA TYR A 34 11.30 0.71 -18.88
C TYR A 34 10.23 0.23 -19.88
N ALA A 35 9.03 -0.03 -19.38
CA ALA A 35 7.90 -0.49 -20.21
C ALA A 35 7.51 0.55 -21.27
N VAL A 36 7.40 1.81 -20.89
CA VAL A 36 7.02 2.90 -21.79
C VAL A 36 8.10 3.12 -22.85
N ARG A 37 9.35 3.21 -22.46
CA ARG A 37 10.47 3.43 -23.40
C ARG A 37 10.70 2.24 -24.33
N GLY A 38 10.48 1.03 -23.83
CA GLY A 38 10.60 -0.19 -24.63
C GLY A 38 9.41 -0.46 -25.53
N GLY A 39 8.33 0.34 -25.45
CA GLY A 39 7.12 0.16 -26.22
C GLY A 39 6.42 -1.17 -25.90
N LEU A 40 6.51 -1.66 -24.67
CA LEU A 40 5.91 -2.93 -24.28
C LEU A 40 4.39 -2.86 -24.33
N SER A 41 3.79 -3.87 -24.95
CA SER A 41 2.34 -4.03 -24.98
C SER A 41 1.80 -4.49 -23.64
N ALA A 42 0.48 -4.32 -23.42
CA ALA A 42 -0.18 -4.86 -22.23
C ALA A 42 0.02 -6.37 -22.10
N GLN A 43 -0.02 -7.09 -23.22
CA GLN A 43 0.23 -8.53 -23.22
C GLN A 43 1.64 -8.89 -22.77
N ALA A 44 2.66 -8.14 -23.20
CA ALA A 44 4.04 -8.36 -22.78
C ALA A 44 4.21 -8.10 -21.27
N MET A 45 3.55 -7.05 -20.75
CA MET A 45 3.56 -6.75 -19.30
C MET A 45 2.88 -7.85 -18.49
N LEU A 46 1.72 -8.33 -18.94
CA LEU A 46 1.02 -9.44 -18.29
C LEU A 46 1.83 -10.73 -18.32
N ALA A 47 2.46 -11.06 -19.45
CA ALA A 47 3.33 -12.22 -19.56
C ALA A 47 4.48 -12.16 -18.54
N ARG A 48 5.02 -10.98 -18.31
CA ARG A 48 6.07 -10.75 -17.31
C ARG A 48 5.57 -10.99 -15.89
N THR A 49 4.38 -10.49 -15.53
CA THR A 49 3.82 -10.72 -14.20
C THR A 49 3.44 -12.18 -13.98
N HIS A 50 3.07 -12.92 -15.01
CA HIS A 50 2.76 -14.33 -14.95
C HIS A 50 4.01 -15.22 -14.91
N ALA A 51 5.16 -14.73 -15.33
CA ALA A 51 6.39 -15.52 -15.47
C ALA A 51 7.04 -15.89 -14.14
N SER A 52 6.75 -15.14 -13.07
CA SER A 52 7.41 -15.33 -11.77
C SER A 52 6.48 -15.00 -10.63
N ALA A 53 6.51 -15.81 -9.57
CA ALA A 53 5.79 -15.54 -8.33
C ALA A 53 6.34 -14.31 -7.57
N ALA A 54 7.53 -13.83 -7.92
CA ALA A 54 8.12 -12.64 -7.31
C ALA A 54 7.30 -11.38 -7.60
N TRP A 55 6.71 -11.25 -8.78
CA TRP A 55 5.91 -10.09 -9.14
C TRP A 55 4.61 -9.98 -8.35
N PRO A 56 3.77 -11.05 -8.24
CA PRO A 56 2.61 -11.02 -7.37
C PRO A 56 2.97 -10.72 -5.92
N ALA A 57 4.03 -11.32 -5.39
CA ALA A 57 4.49 -11.09 -4.02
C ALA A 57 4.89 -9.63 -3.82
N PHE A 58 5.64 -9.05 -4.76
CA PHE A 58 6.05 -7.64 -4.73
C PHE A 58 4.84 -6.71 -4.69
N TYR A 59 3.88 -6.91 -5.59
CA TYR A 59 2.70 -6.04 -5.67
C TYR A 59 1.76 -6.25 -4.49
N ALA A 60 1.62 -7.47 -3.97
CA ALA A 60 0.82 -7.73 -2.77
C ALA A 60 1.41 -7.00 -1.55
N LEU A 61 2.73 -7.07 -1.35
CA LEU A 61 3.40 -6.34 -0.28
C LEU A 61 3.27 -4.83 -0.45
N PHE A 62 3.38 -4.34 -1.68
CA PHE A 62 3.19 -2.93 -2.01
C PHE A 62 1.78 -2.48 -1.61
N VAL A 63 0.76 -3.23 -1.99
CA VAL A 63 -0.64 -2.93 -1.65
C VAL A 63 -0.85 -2.90 -0.13
N LEU A 64 -0.33 -3.90 0.58
CA LEU A 64 -0.47 -3.96 2.03
C LEU A 64 0.25 -2.80 2.73
N ALA A 65 1.47 -2.49 2.30
CA ALA A 65 2.21 -1.35 2.83
C ALA A 65 1.48 -0.03 2.56
N ALA A 66 0.94 0.15 1.36
CA ALA A 66 0.17 1.33 0.98
C ALA A 66 -1.12 1.46 1.80
N ALA A 67 -1.84 0.36 2.02
CA ALA A 67 -3.07 0.37 2.81
C ALA A 67 -2.80 0.72 4.28
N ILE A 68 -1.78 0.14 4.89
CA ILE A 68 -1.38 0.42 6.27
C ILE A 68 -0.92 1.86 6.39
N HIS A 69 -0.01 2.29 5.54
CA HIS A 69 0.54 3.65 5.54
C HIS A 69 -0.55 4.69 5.32
N GLY A 70 -1.44 4.45 4.37
CA GLY A 70 -2.57 5.34 4.08
C GLY A 70 -3.56 5.43 5.24
N ALA A 71 -3.90 4.30 5.86
CA ALA A 71 -4.83 4.28 6.99
C ALA A 71 -4.26 5.05 8.19
N ILE A 72 -3.00 4.80 8.54
CA ILE A 72 -2.34 5.51 9.65
C ILE A 72 -2.22 7.00 9.32
N GLY A 73 -1.85 7.34 8.10
CA GLY A 73 -1.74 8.72 7.63
C GLY A 73 -3.09 9.45 7.70
N LEU A 74 -4.16 8.82 7.25
CA LEU A 74 -5.52 9.40 7.33
C LEU A 74 -5.95 9.59 8.78
N ARG A 75 -5.62 8.65 9.67
CA ARG A 75 -5.88 8.80 11.10
C ARG A 75 -5.20 10.03 11.66
N THR A 76 -3.94 10.23 11.32
CA THR A 76 -3.15 11.40 11.75
C THR A 76 -3.73 12.70 11.21
N VAL A 77 -4.03 12.75 9.92
CA VAL A 77 -4.62 13.94 9.27
C VAL A 77 -5.98 14.26 9.88
N ALA A 78 -6.84 13.26 10.10
CA ALA A 78 -8.14 13.46 10.72
C ALA A 78 -7.99 14.06 12.12
N ALA A 79 -7.04 13.57 12.90
CA ALA A 79 -6.79 14.08 14.24
C ALA A 79 -6.23 15.51 14.25
N GLU A 80 -5.26 15.80 13.40
CA GLU A 80 -4.54 17.08 13.39
C GLU A 80 -5.31 18.20 12.68
N TRP A 81 -5.97 17.88 11.58
CA TRP A 81 -6.64 18.88 10.74
C TRP A 81 -8.12 19.04 11.03
N LEU A 82 -8.79 17.96 11.40
CA LEU A 82 -10.24 17.96 11.65
C LEU A 82 -10.60 17.82 13.13
N GLY A 83 -9.60 17.57 13.99
CA GLY A 83 -9.83 17.30 15.40
C GLY A 83 -10.63 16.01 15.63
N TRP A 84 -10.70 15.14 14.62
CA TRP A 84 -11.50 13.92 14.71
C TRP A 84 -10.65 12.77 15.24
N ARG A 85 -10.97 12.37 16.47
CA ARG A 85 -10.24 11.35 17.24
C ARG A 85 -11.24 10.36 17.84
N GLY A 86 -10.71 9.22 18.27
CA GLY A 86 -11.49 8.24 19.01
C GLY A 86 -11.98 7.08 18.16
N ARG A 87 -12.95 6.34 18.67
CA ARG A 87 -13.40 5.08 18.07
C ARG A 87 -13.97 5.24 16.67
N GLY A 88 -14.77 6.29 16.46
CA GLY A 88 -15.35 6.56 15.14
C GLY A 88 -14.32 6.82 14.07
N ALA A 89 -13.33 7.66 14.38
CA ALA A 89 -12.21 7.95 13.49
C ALA A 89 -11.39 6.68 13.23
N ASN A 90 -11.03 5.95 14.28
CA ASN A 90 -10.24 4.73 14.16
C ASN A 90 -10.96 3.66 13.33
N ALA A 91 -12.26 3.46 13.57
CA ALA A 91 -13.07 2.52 12.80
C ALA A 91 -13.16 2.91 11.33
N THR A 92 -13.33 4.20 11.04
CA THR A 92 -13.43 4.70 9.67
C THR A 92 -12.11 4.50 8.90
N VAL A 93 -10.98 4.87 9.50
CA VAL A 93 -9.68 4.68 8.82
C VAL A 93 -9.32 3.21 8.67
N ALA A 94 -9.69 2.37 9.64
CA ALA A 94 -9.52 0.92 9.54
C ALA A 94 -10.35 0.35 8.39
N ALA A 95 -11.60 0.76 8.27
CA ALA A 95 -12.49 0.32 7.18
C ALA A 95 -11.94 0.75 5.82
N LEU A 96 -11.47 2.00 5.69
CA LEU A 96 -10.85 2.49 4.47
C LEU A 96 -9.56 1.73 4.13
N GLY A 97 -8.72 1.45 5.12
CA GLY A 97 -7.51 0.66 4.93
C GLY A 97 -7.80 -0.76 4.45
N LEU A 98 -8.79 -1.42 5.07
CA LEU A 98 -9.23 -2.75 4.65
C LEU A 98 -9.82 -2.73 3.24
N ALA A 99 -10.60 -1.72 2.89
CA ALA A 99 -11.15 -1.56 1.54
C ALA A 99 -10.03 -1.37 0.51
N LEU A 100 -9.04 -0.53 0.80
CA LEU A 100 -7.88 -0.32 -0.07
C LEU A 100 -7.08 -1.62 -0.25
N ALA A 101 -6.85 -2.36 0.83
CA ALA A 101 -6.16 -3.64 0.79
C ALA A 101 -6.93 -4.66 -0.07
N ALA A 102 -8.24 -4.78 0.15
CA ALA A 102 -9.08 -5.71 -0.61
C ALA A 102 -9.11 -5.37 -2.10
N LEU A 103 -9.32 -4.11 -2.44
CA LEU A 103 -9.35 -3.65 -3.84
C LEU A 103 -7.98 -3.79 -4.51
N GLY A 104 -6.91 -3.43 -3.79
CA GLY A 104 -5.55 -3.56 -4.30
C GLY A 104 -5.15 -5.01 -4.51
N LEU A 105 -5.46 -5.90 -3.57
CA LEU A 105 -5.18 -7.34 -3.73
C LEU A 105 -6.01 -7.96 -4.85
N ARG A 106 -7.25 -7.51 -5.01
CA ARG A 106 -8.08 -7.92 -6.16
C ARG A 106 -7.44 -7.50 -7.48
N ALA A 107 -6.90 -6.30 -7.56
CA ALA A 107 -6.19 -5.82 -8.74
C ALA A 107 -4.92 -6.66 -9.01
N VAL A 108 -4.15 -6.99 -7.98
CA VAL A 108 -2.98 -7.88 -8.11
C VAL A 108 -3.41 -9.25 -8.64
N TRP A 109 -4.47 -9.81 -8.08
CA TRP A 109 -5.03 -11.08 -8.56
C TRP A 109 -5.38 -11.02 -10.05
N ALA A 110 -6.06 -9.95 -10.47
CA ALA A 110 -6.53 -9.79 -11.85
C ALA A 110 -5.38 -9.74 -12.87
N VAL A 111 -4.19 -9.24 -12.48
CA VAL A 111 -3.03 -9.14 -13.38
C VAL A 111 -2.05 -10.31 -13.24
N THR A 112 -2.26 -11.21 -12.28
CA THR A 112 -1.33 -12.31 -12.01
C THR A 112 -1.95 -13.69 -12.20
N VAL A 113 -3.24 -13.77 -12.31
CA VAL A 113 -4.00 -15.03 -12.52
C VAL A 113 -4.93 -14.96 -13.75
#